data_c42032bb2890221be317abed5404522e
#
_entry.id   c42032bb2890221be317abed5404522e
#
_cell.length_a   1.000
_cell.length_b   1.000
_cell.length_c   1.000
_cell.angle_alpha   90.00
_cell.angle_beta   90.00
_cell.angle_gamma   90.00
#
_symmetry.space_group_name_H-M   'P 1'
#
loop_
_entity.id
_entity.type
_entity.pdbx_description
1 polymer ?
#
loop_
_entity_poly.entity_id
_entity_poly.type
_entity_poly.pdbx_seq_one_letter_code
_entity_poly.pdbx_strand_id
1 'polypeptide(L)'
;VHQHLMEKGVNLYLEQAVASFEQAGKEVKVVFKNGQSILADIVILSIGVRPETTLARAAELTIGEAGGIAVNDYLQTSDESIYAIGDAIEFRHPITGKPWLNYLAGPANRQGRIVADNLLGAQIPYEGAIGTSIAKVFDMTVASTGLPGKRLKQAGIVYASSTTHPASHAGYYPDAMPMSIKITFDPQTGKLYGGQIVGYDGVDKRIDELSLVIKHEGTIYDLMKVEQAYAPPFSSAKDPVAIAGYVAENIILGRVKPVYWRDLRDIELKDVFLLDVRTPDEFALGSLPGAVNIPLDEIRDRIAELPSNKPIYTFCAVGLRGYLAYRILIQHGFKEVYNLSGGLKTYRAATAPI
;
A
#
# COMPACT_ATOMS: atom_id res chain seq x y z
N VAL A 1 3.32 -7.65 7.73
CA VAL A 1 2.24 -7.86 8.73
C VAL A 1 2.16 -9.33 9.11
N HIS A 2 1.94 -10.29 8.18
CA HIS A 2 1.79 -11.71 8.52
C HIS A 2 2.98 -12.25 9.33
N GLN A 3 4.21 -12.00 8.89
CA GLN A 3 5.42 -12.41 9.61
C GLN A 3 5.45 -11.85 11.05
N HIS A 4 5.10 -10.57 11.19
CA HIS A 4 5.04 -9.93 12.51
C HIS A 4 3.98 -10.55 13.43
N LEU A 5 2.81 -10.91 12.88
CA LEU A 5 1.80 -11.64 13.64
C LEU A 5 2.33 -13.00 14.12
N MET A 6 3.01 -13.75 13.25
CA MET A 6 3.62 -15.05 13.61
C MET A 6 4.72 -14.90 14.65
N GLU A 7 5.58 -13.87 14.52
CA GLU A 7 6.62 -13.54 15.52
C GLU A 7 6.01 -13.20 16.90
N LYS A 8 4.79 -12.66 16.93
CA LYS A 8 4.03 -12.39 18.17
C LYS A 8 3.20 -13.60 18.64
N GLY A 9 3.38 -14.77 18.05
CA GLY A 9 2.73 -16.01 18.48
C GLY A 9 1.33 -16.24 17.90
N VAL A 10 0.90 -15.48 16.90
CA VAL A 10 -0.38 -15.67 16.22
C VAL A 10 -0.28 -16.78 15.18
N ASN A 11 -1.12 -17.80 15.28
CA ASN A 11 -1.27 -18.83 14.27
C ASN A 11 -2.16 -18.33 13.13
N LEU A 12 -1.64 -18.27 11.91
CA LEU A 12 -2.37 -17.80 10.72
C LEU A 12 -2.86 -18.99 9.89
N TYR A 13 -4.15 -19.07 9.66
CA TYR A 13 -4.79 -20.04 8.77
C TYR A 13 -5.32 -19.30 7.54
N LEU A 14 -4.42 -19.00 6.60
CA LEU A 14 -4.77 -18.29 5.38
C LEU A 14 -5.46 -19.21 4.36
N GLU A 15 -6.32 -18.62 3.52
CA GLU A 15 -7.11 -19.34 2.52
C GLU A 15 -8.02 -20.42 3.12
N GLN A 16 -8.28 -20.36 4.43
CA GLN A 16 -9.11 -21.29 5.18
C GLN A 16 -10.46 -20.63 5.53
N ALA A 17 -11.49 -20.98 4.80
CA ALA A 17 -12.84 -20.51 5.12
C ALA A 17 -13.46 -21.38 6.21
N VAL A 18 -14.05 -20.75 7.22
CA VAL A 18 -14.83 -21.44 8.26
C VAL A 18 -16.14 -21.95 7.66
N ALA A 19 -16.49 -23.20 7.94
CA ALA A 19 -17.72 -23.85 7.51
C ALA A 19 -18.78 -23.80 8.61
N SER A 20 -18.41 -24.14 9.87
CA SER A 20 -19.34 -24.20 10.99
C SER A 20 -18.62 -24.02 12.34
N PHE A 21 -19.44 -23.79 13.37
CA PHE A 21 -19.04 -23.80 14.76
C PHE A 21 -19.81 -24.89 15.48
N GLU A 22 -19.12 -25.75 16.25
CA GLU A 22 -19.70 -26.84 17.01
C GLU A 22 -19.33 -26.69 18.48
N GLN A 23 -20.26 -26.96 19.38
CA GLN A 23 -19.96 -26.97 20.83
C GLN A 23 -19.12 -28.22 21.17
N ALA A 24 -17.99 -28.04 21.84
CA ALA A 24 -17.10 -29.12 22.28
C ALA A 24 -16.78 -28.98 23.78
N GLY A 25 -17.71 -29.36 24.63
CA GLY A 25 -17.60 -29.15 26.09
C GLY A 25 -17.68 -27.67 26.45
N LYS A 26 -16.58 -27.08 26.98
CA LYS A 26 -16.45 -25.65 27.26
C LYS A 26 -15.88 -24.85 26.13
N GLU A 27 -15.34 -25.50 25.11
CA GLU A 27 -14.70 -24.91 23.94
C GLU A 27 -15.62 -24.89 22.73
N VAL A 28 -15.26 -24.12 21.73
CA VAL A 28 -15.89 -24.08 20.41
C VAL A 28 -14.96 -24.74 19.40
N LYS A 29 -15.45 -25.78 18.75
CA LYS A 29 -14.76 -26.39 17.62
C LYS A 29 -15.09 -25.60 16.36
N VAL A 30 -14.08 -24.96 15.79
CA VAL A 30 -14.15 -24.21 14.53
C VAL A 30 -13.80 -25.17 13.39
N VAL A 31 -14.76 -25.47 12.52
CA VAL A 31 -14.57 -26.38 11.38
C VAL A 31 -14.32 -25.57 10.10
N PHE A 32 -13.25 -25.88 9.38
CA PHE A 32 -12.93 -25.29 8.09
C PHE A 32 -13.58 -26.06 6.93
N LYS A 33 -13.75 -25.40 5.78
CA LYS A 33 -14.34 -26.04 4.59
C LYS A 33 -13.51 -27.21 4.04
N ASN A 34 -12.22 -27.29 4.35
CA ASN A 34 -11.35 -28.42 3.99
C ASN A 34 -11.48 -29.62 4.93
N GLY A 35 -12.37 -29.59 5.92
CA GLY A 35 -12.60 -30.64 6.92
C GLY A 35 -11.67 -30.60 8.15
N GLN A 36 -10.65 -29.76 8.17
CA GLN A 36 -9.83 -29.53 9.35
C GLN A 36 -10.60 -28.76 10.42
N SER A 37 -10.19 -28.85 11.65
CA SER A 37 -10.80 -28.08 12.75
C SER A 37 -9.78 -27.69 13.80
N ILE A 38 -10.10 -26.64 14.55
CA ILE A 38 -9.36 -26.18 15.72
C ILE A 38 -10.34 -26.00 16.89
N LEU A 39 -9.83 -26.07 18.12
CA LEU A 39 -10.56 -25.71 19.32
C LEU A 39 -10.20 -24.30 19.77
N ALA A 40 -11.16 -23.57 20.28
CA ALA A 40 -10.99 -22.21 20.78
C ALA A 40 -11.90 -21.98 21.97
N ASP A 41 -11.42 -21.24 22.98
CA ASP A 41 -12.23 -20.82 24.14
C ASP A 41 -13.25 -19.75 23.74
N ILE A 42 -12.84 -18.86 22.81
CA ILE A 42 -13.66 -17.74 22.32
C ILE A 42 -13.45 -17.59 20.81
N VAL A 43 -14.54 -17.33 20.11
CA VAL A 43 -14.53 -17.04 18.68
C VAL A 43 -15.00 -15.60 18.44
N ILE A 44 -14.17 -14.80 17.76
CA ILE A 44 -14.52 -13.44 17.35
C ILE A 44 -14.77 -13.44 15.84
N LEU A 45 -15.99 -13.09 15.42
CA LEU A 45 -16.35 -12.95 14.02
C LEU A 45 -15.99 -11.54 13.53
N SER A 46 -14.95 -11.44 12.71
CA SER A 46 -14.50 -10.19 12.07
C SER A 46 -14.47 -10.37 10.55
N ILE A 47 -15.63 -10.72 9.98
CA ILE A 47 -15.80 -11.10 8.56
C ILE A 47 -16.27 -9.94 7.66
N GLY A 48 -16.15 -8.71 8.17
CA GLY A 48 -16.61 -7.49 7.50
C GLY A 48 -18.02 -7.08 7.90
N VAL A 49 -18.45 -5.97 7.34
CA VAL A 49 -19.73 -5.33 7.63
C VAL A 49 -20.52 -5.12 6.34
N ARG A 50 -21.85 -4.95 6.46
CA ARG A 50 -22.76 -4.57 5.39
C ARG A 50 -23.60 -3.39 5.84
N PRO A 51 -24.00 -2.50 4.92
CA PRO A 51 -24.93 -1.43 5.25
C PRO A 51 -26.23 -1.99 5.82
N GLU A 52 -26.71 -1.43 6.92
CA GLU A 52 -28.04 -1.74 7.43
C GLU A 52 -29.06 -0.91 6.65
N THR A 53 -29.84 -1.55 5.81
CA THR A 53 -30.76 -0.89 4.88
C THR A 53 -32.21 -1.30 5.07
N THR A 54 -32.56 -2.03 6.13
CA THR A 54 -33.90 -2.58 6.38
C THR A 54 -34.97 -1.48 6.42
N LEU A 55 -34.74 -0.42 7.20
CA LEU A 55 -35.66 0.72 7.29
C LEU A 55 -35.74 1.51 5.97
N ALA A 56 -34.60 1.69 5.29
CA ALA A 56 -34.57 2.38 4.00
C ALA A 56 -35.38 1.64 2.94
N ARG A 57 -35.27 0.31 2.88
CA ARG A 57 -36.10 -0.54 2.00
C ARG A 57 -37.55 -0.51 2.36
N ALA A 58 -37.91 -0.54 3.64
CA ALA A 58 -39.30 -0.43 4.08
C ALA A 58 -39.94 0.96 3.76
N ALA A 59 -39.08 1.99 3.69
CA ALA A 59 -39.49 3.32 3.26
C ALA A 59 -39.33 3.53 1.73
N GLU A 60 -39.12 2.46 0.95
CA GLU A 60 -38.98 2.48 -0.51
C GLU A 60 -37.86 3.39 -1.03
N LEU A 61 -36.82 3.68 -0.20
CA LEU A 61 -35.66 4.44 -0.62
C LEU A 61 -34.79 3.64 -1.57
N THR A 62 -34.14 4.33 -2.51
CA THR A 62 -33.25 3.73 -3.47
C THR A 62 -31.99 3.16 -2.77
N ILE A 63 -31.74 1.86 -2.96
CA ILE A 63 -30.48 1.21 -2.57
C ILE A 63 -29.58 1.12 -3.80
N GLY A 64 -28.34 1.58 -3.65
CA GLY A 64 -27.38 1.64 -4.74
C GLY A 64 -26.77 0.29 -5.11
N GLU A 65 -25.92 0.30 -6.14
CA GLU A 65 -25.31 -0.90 -6.72
C GLU A 65 -24.34 -1.60 -5.77
N ALA A 66 -23.64 -0.85 -4.88
CA ALA A 66 -22.75 -1.42 -3.87
C ALA A 66 -23.53 -1.89 -2.62
N GLY A 67 -24.84 -1.64 -2.55
CA GLY A 67 -25.73 -2.11 -1.49
C GLY A 67 -25.98 -1.14 -0.35
N GLY A 68 -25.49 0.09 -0.43
CA GLY A 68 -25.78 1.17 0.51
C GLY A 68 -27.01 1.98 0.10
N ILE A 69 -27.48 2.86 1.00
CA ILE A 69 -28.53 3.83 0.69
C ILE A 69 -27.93 4.84 -0.31
N ALA A 70 -28.51 4.94 -1.51
CA ALA A 70 -28.06 5.88 -2.51
C ALA A 70 -28.35 7.31 -2.06
N VAL A 71 -27.36 8.19 -2.12
CA VAL A 71 -27.49 9.61 -1.80
C VAL A 71 -26.94 10.47 -2.93
N ASN A 72 -27.46 11.68 -3.05
CA ASN A 72 -26.90 12.70 -3.92
C ASN A 72 -25.68 13.39 -3.26
N ASP A 73 -25.11 14.39 -3.95
CA ASP A 73 -23.95 15.12 -3.45
C ASP A 73 -24.23 15.90 -2.15
N TYR A 74 -25.49 16.13 -1.80
CA TYR A 74 -25.92 16.82 -0.57
C TYR A 74 -26.36 15.85 0.54
N LEU A 75 -26.14 14.54 0.35
CA LEU A 75 -26.48 13.45 1.27
C LEU A 75 -28.01 13.24 1.43
N GLN A 76 -28.82 13.73 0.48
CA GLN A 76 -30.26 13.41 0.40
C GLN A 76 -30.45 12.05 -0.28
N THR A 77 -31.44 11.30 0.17
CA THR A 77 -31.87 10.04 -0.43
C THR A 77 -32.75 10.27 -1.65
N SER A 78 -33.42 9.22 -2.13
CA SER A 78 -34.47 9.34 -3.17
C SER A 78 -35.72 10.07 -2.69
N ASP A 79 -35.94 10.25 -1.39
CA ASP A 79 -36.94 11.14 -0.79
C ASP A 79 -36.21 12.41 -0.31
N GLU A 80 -36.65 13.56 -0.83
CA GLU A 80 -36.03 14.87 -0.56
C GLU A 80 -36.10 15.28 0.92
N SER A 81 -36.99 14.69 1.69
CA SER A 81 -37.15 14.95 3.13
C SER A 81 -36.24 14.08 3.99
N ILE A 82 -35.55 13.10 3.39
CA ILE A 82 -34.74 12.12 4.11
C ILE A 82 -33.29 12.23 3.69
N TYR A 83 -32.41 12.36 4.68
CA TYR A 83 -30.95 12.32 4.53
C TYR A 83 -30.40 11.02 5.09
N ALA A 84 -29.29 10.53 4.53
CA ALA A 84 -28.58 9.38 5.05
C ALA A 84 -27.07 9.65 5.12
N ILE A 85 -26.43 9.12 6.18
CA ILE A 85 -25.00 9.33 6.46
C ILE A 85 -24.36 8.07 7.03
N GLY A 86 -23.03 8.06 7.12
CA GLY A 86 -22.25 7.03 7.79
C GLY A 86 -22.09 5.76 6.97
N ASP A 87 -21.98 4.65 7.67
CA ASP A 87 -21.65 3.35 7.08
C ASP A 87 -22.78 2.76 6.22
N ALA A 88 -23.98 3.32 6.32
CA ALA A 88 -25.16 2.85 5.58
C ALA A 88 -25.25 3.40 4.15
N ILE A 89 -24.52 4.47 3.81
CA ILE A 89 -24.68 5.15 2.52
C ILE A 89 -23.72 4.61 1.45
N GLU A 90 -24.18 4.77 0.21
CA GLU A 90 -23.38 4.61 -1.00
C GLU A 90 -23.19 5.97 -1.66
N PHE A 91 -21.94 6.29 -1.97
CA PHE A 91 -21.56 7.52 -2.68
C PHE A 91 -20.56 7.22 -3.79
N ARG A 92 -20.24 8.21 -4.63
CA ARG A 92 -19.25 8.05 -5.69
C ARG A 92 -17.82 8.21 -5.15
N HIS A 93 -16.98 7.20 -5.43
CA HIS A 93 -15.56 7.26 -5.04
C HIS A 93 -14.83 8.37 -5.81
N PRO A 94 -14.13 9.30 -5.15
CA PRO A 94 -13.53 10.47 -5.82
C PRO A 94 -12.55 10.14 -6.96
N ILE A 95 -11.82 9.01 -6.88
CA ILE A 95 -10.83 8.64 -7.91
C ILE A 95 -11.48 7.88 -9.08
N THR A 96 -12.44 7.01 -8.81
CA THR A 96 -13.00 6.11 -9.84
C THR A 96 -14.36 6.56 -10.38
N GLY A 97 -15.05 7.46 -9.69
CA GLY A 97 -16.43 7.83 -9.98
C GLY A 97 -17.46 6.70 -9.78
N LYS A 98 -17.02 5.51 -9.36
CA LYS A 98 -17.88 4.33 -9.17
C LYS A 98 -18.55 4.33 -7.80
N PRO A 99 -19.71 3.64 -7.66
CA PRO A 99 -20.36 3.43 -6.37
C PRO A 99 -19.41 2.85 -5.33
N TRP A 100 -19.44 3.38 -4.12
CA TRP A 100 -18.49 3.04 -3.07
C TRP A 100 -19.14 3.08 -1.68
N LEU A 101 -18.69 2.17 -0.81
CA LEU A 101 -19.02 2.12 0.61
C LEU A 101 -17.77 2.42 1.43
N ASN A 102 -17.93 3.20 2.50
CA ASN A 102 -16.79 3.59 3.33
C ASN A 102 -17.14 3.54 4.82
N TYR A 103 -16.64 2.55 5.52
CA TYR A 103 -16.93 2.25 6.92
C TYR A 103 -15.91 2.92 7.85
N LEU A 104 -15.85 4.26 7.85
CA LEU A 104 -14.89 5.04 8.62
C LEU A 104 -15.56 6.20 9.37
N ALA A 105 -15.28 6.33 10.66
CA ALA A 105 -15.88 7.32 11.54
C ALA A 105 -15.58 8.78 11.14
N GLY A 106 -14.39 9.08 10.63
CA GLY A 106 -14.01 10.43 10.21
C GLY A 106 -14.91 11.00 9.12
N PRO A 107 -15.08 10.31 7.98
CA PRO A 107 -16.06 10.65 6.96
C PRO A 107 -17.50 10.77 7.48
N ALA A 108 -17.96 9.79 8.28
CA ALA A 108 -19.31 9.80 8.86
C ALA A 108 -19.54 11.06 9.71
N ASN A 109 -18.58 11.47 10.51
CA ASN A 109 -18.66 12.69 11.33
C ASN A 109 -18.79 13.96 10.48
N ARG A 110 -18.01 14.07 9.40
CA ARG A 110 -18.11 15.21 8.47
C ARG A 110 -19.44 15.23 7.75
N GLN A 111 -19.98 14.07 7.36
CA GLN A 111 -21.30 13.95 6.75
C GLN A 111 -22.40 14.47 7.68
N GLY A 112 -22.33 14.13 8.98
CA GLY A 112 -23.29 14.63 9.98
C GLY A 112 -23.30 16.15 10.06
N ARG A 113 -22.12 16.80 10.03
CA ARG A 113 -22.03 18.26 10.01
C ARG A 113 -22.61 18.86 8.72
N ILE A 114 -22.23 18.29 7.56
CA ILE A 114 -22.75 18.74 6.25
C ILE A 114 -24.27 18.68 6.21
N VAL A 115 -24.87 17.57 6.66
CA VAL A 115 -26.33 17.42 6.69
C VAL A 115 -26.98 18.44 7.63
N ALA A 116 -26.42 18.68 8.81
CA ALA A 116 -26.93 19.68 9.73
C ALA A 116 -26.97 21.09 9.11
N ASP A 117 -25.88 21.47 8.43
CA ASP A 117 -25.80 22.76 7.74
C ASP A 117 -26.76 22.81 6.53
N ASN A 118 -26.90 21.73 5.75
CA ASN A 118 -27.77 21.63 4.60
C ASN A 118 -29.25 21.68 4.99
N LEU A 119 -29.67 21.11 6.12
CA LEU A 119 -31.01 21.23 6.68
C LEU A 119 -31.39 22.67 7.02
N LEU A 120 -30.40 23.52 7.28
CA LEU A 120 -30.61 24.96 7.55
C LEU A 120 -30.45 25.83 6.29
N GLY A 121 -30.43 25.22 5.10
CA GLY A 121 -30.40 25.93 3.82
C GLY A 121 -29.00 26.14 3.22
N ALA A 122 -27.92 25.65 3.85
CA ALA A 122 -26.62 25.58 3.18
C ALA A 122 -26.68 24.57 2.03
N GLN A 123 -25.83 24.74 1.04
CA GLN A 123 -25.67 23.79 -0.08
C GLN A 123 -24.23 23.32 -0.14
N ILE A 124 -23.82 22.59 0.89
CA ILE A 124 -22.45 22.08 1.02
C ILE A 124 -22.40 20.67 0.44
N PRO A 125 -21.67 20.43 -0.65
CA PRO A 125 -21.56 19.09 -1.22
C PRO A 125 -20.62 18.20 -0.39
N TYR A 126 -20.91 16.92 -0.36
CA TYR A 126 -20.02 15.89 0.15
C TYR A 126 -19.11 15.36 -0.97
N GLU A 127 -17.84 15.69 -0.93
CA GLU A 127 -16.83 15.32 -1.94
C GLU A 127 -16.42 13.85 -1.91
N GLY A 128 -17.07 13.01 -1.12
CA GLY A 128 -16.70 11.62 -0.93
C GLY A 128 -15.48 11.40 0.00
N ALA A 129 -15.08 10.15 0.11
CA ALA A 129 -13.94 9.72 0.91
C ALA A 129 -13.04 8.78 0.11
N ILE A 130 -11.74 8.88 0.32
CA ILE A 130 -10.71 8.06 -0.35
C ILE A 130 -10.30 6.83 0.46
N GLY A 131 -10.85 6.64 1.68
CA GLY A 131 -10.62 5.47 2.50
C GLY A 131 -9.27 5.47 3.25
N THR A 132 -8.91 6.60 3.88
CA THR A 132 -7.71 6.67 4.72
C THR A 132 -7.94 5.94 6.04
N SER A 133 -7.10 4.95 6.32
CA SER A 133 -7.22 4.08 7.49
C SER A 133 -5.85 3.77 8.10
N ILE A 134 -5.84 3.52 9.41
CA ILE A 134 -4.65 3.17 10.18
C ILE A 134 -5.02 2.14 11.25
N ALA A 135 -4.12 1.20 11.49
CA ALA A 135 -4.28 0.18 12.52
C ALA A 135 -2.96 -0.07 13.23
N LYS A 136 -3.05 -0.35 14.52
CA LYS A 136 -1.94 -0.87 15.34
C LYS A 136 -1.99 -2.39 15.34
N VAL A 137 -0.88 -3.03 14.97
CA VAL A 137 -0.72 -4.49 14.98
C VAL A 137 0.43 -4.80 15.94
N PHE A 138 0.13 -5.02 17.21
CA PHE A 138 1.07 -4.99 18.31
C PHE A 138 1.84 -3.67 18.34
N ASP A 139 3.16 -3.71 18.16
CA ASP A 139 4.04 -2.52 18.07
C ASP A 139 4.17 -1.95 16.66
N MET A 140 3.73 -2.70 15.63
CA MET A 140 3.74 -2.25 14.23
C MET A 140 2.50 -1.40 13.91
N THR A 141 2.67 -0.37 13.11
CA THR A 141 1.59 0.47 12.57
C THR A 141 1.44 0.21 11.08
N VAL A 142 0.20 0.02 10.63
CA VAL A 142 -0.16 -0.22 9.23
C VAL A 142 -1.18 0.81 8.81
N ALA A 143 -0.92 1.54 7.73
CA ALA A 143 -1.82 2.56 7.23
C ALA A 143 -1.98 2.50 5.71
N SER A 144 -3.13 2.93 5.22
CA SER A 144 -3.41 3.02 3.79
C SER A 144 -4.33 4.19 3.47
N THR A 145 -4.19 4.73 2.26
CA THR A 145 -5.05 5.79 1.73
C THR A 145 -5.21 5.63 0.22
N GLY A 146 -6.36 6.04 -0.32
CA GLY A 146 -6.65 5.94 -1.75
C GLY A 146 -6.74 4.51 -2.25
N LEU A 147 -6.31 4.26 -3.48
CA LEU A 147 -6.50 2.99 -4.17
C LEU A 147 -5.21 2.18 -4.31
N PRO A 148 -5.17 0.96 -3.76
CA PRO A 148 -4.08 0.02 -4.02
C PRO A 148 -4.16 -0.52 -5.46
N GLY A 149 -3.02 -0.97 -6.01
CA GLY A 149 -2.92 -1.47 -7.39
C GLY A 149 -3.95 -2.54 -7.76
N LYS A 150 -4.39 -3.39 -6.81
CA LYS A 150 -5.46 -4.37 -7.05
C LYS A 150 -6.78 -3.69 -7.43
N ARG A 151 -7.15 -2.62 -6.74
CA ARG A 151 -8.39 -1.85 -7.00
C ARG A 151 -8.28 -1.05 -8.29
N LEU A 152 -7.12 -0.44 -8.57
CA LEU A 152 -6.85 0.26 -9.83
C LEU A 152 -6.99 -0.68 -11.03
N LYS A 153 -6.39 -1.89 -10.95
CA LYS A 153 -6.53 -2.92 -11.98
C LYS A 153 -7.99 -3.33 -12.19
N GLN A 154 -8.77 -3.53 -11.12
CA GLN A 154 -10.20 -3.84 -11.20
C GLN A 154 -11.02 -2.71 -11.81
N ALA A 155 -10.60 -1.46 -11.61
CA ALA A 155 -11.24 -0.29 -12.19
C ALA A 155 -10.83 -0.01 -13.65
N GLY A 156 -9.84 -0.73 -14.19
CA GLY A 156 -9.28 -0.50 -15.52
C GLY A 156 -8.37 0.72 -15.60
N ILE A 157 -7.87 1.22 -14.46
CA ILE A 157 -6.98 2.38 -14.39
C ILE A 157 -5.53 1.92 -14.54
N VAL A 158 -4.82 2.50 -15.53
CA VAL A 158 -3.38 2.29 -15.70
C VAL A 158 -2.63 2.96 -14.56
N TYR A 159 -1.68 2.27 -13.98
CA TYR A 159 -0.88 2.80 -12.87
C TYR A 159 0.54 2.25 -12.87
N ALA A 160 1.45 3.02 -12.33
CA ALA A 160 2.77 2.58 -11.86
C ALA A 160 2.79 2.53 -10.34
N SER A 161 3.79 1.87 -9.79
CA SER A 161 3.99 1.86 -8.33
C SER A 161 5.47 1.86 -7.98
N SER A 162 5.79 2.37 -6.81
CA SER A 162 7.13 2.28 -6.23
C SER A 162 7.05 1.84 -4.78
N THR A 163 8.12 1.20 -4.30
CA THR A 163 8.27 0.81 -2.90
C THR A 163 9.61 1.33 -2.40
N THR A 164 9.59 2.04 -1.28
CA THR A 164 10.78 2.60 -0.63
C THR A 164 10.85 2.15 0.83
N HIS A 165 12.05 2.13 1.40
CA HIS A 165 12.29 1.72 2.78
C HIS A 165 13.16 2.75 3.51
N PRO A 166 12.66 3.96 3.75
CA PRO A 166 13.35 4.96 4.55
C PRO A 166 13.30 4.63 6.04
N ALA A 167 14.06 5.37 6.84
CA ALA A 167 13.91 5.40 8.29
C ALA A 167 12.84 6.42 8.71
N SER A 168 12.27 6.27 9.91
CA SER A 168 11.28 7.19 10.50
C SER A 168 11.84 8.61 10.67
N HIS A 169 13.12 8.72 11.00
CA HIS A 169 13.86 9.97 11.16
C HIS A 169 15.34 9.78 10.81
N ALA A 170 16.19 10.77 11.09
CA ALA A 170 17.61 10.74 10.75
C ALA A 170 18.33 9.55 11.39
N GLY A 171 18.94 8.69 10.56
CA GLY A 171 19.51 7.41 11.02
C GLY A 171 20.72 7.53 11.95
N TYR A 172 21.31 8.74 12.08
CA TYR A 172 22.36 9.01 13.06
C TYR A 172 21.82 9.43 14.44
N TYR A 173 20.49 9.69 14.53
CA TYR A 173 19.81 9.96 15.78
C TYR A 173 19.26 8.64 16.35
N PRO A 174 19.31 8.44 17.69
CA PRO A 174 18.85 7.19 18.31
C PRO A 174 17.41 6.81 17.95
N ASP A 175 17.12 5.52 17.96
CA ASP A 175 15.79 4.91 17.81
C ASP A 175 15.13 5.10 16.42
N ALA A 176 15.92 5.42 15.39
CA ALA A 176 15.41 5.47 14.02
C ALA A 176 14.90 4.09 13.56
N MET A 177 13.61 3.98 13.30
CA MET A 177 12.93 2.74 12.94
C MET A 177 12.66 2.63 11.43
N PRO A 178 12.77 1.44 10.83
CA PRO A 178 12.51 1.27 9.42
C PRO A 178 11.02 1.44 9.08
N MET A 179 10.76 2.08 7.94
CA MET A 179 9.42 2.25 7.37
C MET A 179 9.38 1.68 5.96
N SER A 180 8.28 1.11 5.55
CA SER A 180 8.02 0.68 4.17
C SER A 180 6.88 1.52 3.60
N ILE A 181 7.15 2.25 2.52
CA ILE A 181 6.16 3.07 1.83
C ILE A 181 5.98 2.53 0.41
N LYS A 182 4.74 2.26 0.05
CA LYS A 182 4.37 1.95 -1.33
C LYS A 182 3.36 2.97 -1.80
N ILE A 183 3.60 3.56 -2.98
CA ILE A 183 2.65 4.46 -3.64
C ILE A 183 2.22 3.90 -5.00
N THR A 184 1.02 4.30 -5.43
CA THR A 184 0.47 4.04 -6.76
C THR A 184 0.14 5.38 -7.42
N PHE A 185 0.49 5.53 -8.69
CA PHE A 185 0.36 6.80 -9.40
C PHE A 185 0.17 6.59 -10.90
N ASP A 186 -0.32 7.59 -11.59
CA ASP A 186 -0.43 7.63 -13.04
C ASP A 186 0.98 7.71 -13.68
N PRO A 187 1.35 6.81 -14.60
CA PRO A 187 2.67 6.79 -15.19
C PRO A 187 2.96 7.95 -16.17
N GLN A 188 1.95 8.72 -16.59
CA GLN A 188 2.10 9.83 -17.51
C GLN A 188 2.05 11.18 -16.79
N THR A 189 1.03 11.38 -15.95
CA THR A 189 0.78 12.66 -15.27
C THR A 189 1.40 12.74 -13.88
N GLY A 190 1.71 11.59 -13.28
CA GLY A 190 2.14 11.51 -11.89
C GLY A 190 1.01 11.65 -10.86
N LYS A 191 -0.28 11.73 -11.27
CA LYS A 191 -1.42 11.83 -10.35
C LYS A 191 -1.33 10.71 -9.32
N LEU A 192 -1.37 11.07 -8.03
CA LEU A 192 -1.26 10.11 -6.94
C LEU A 192 -2.61 9.41 -6.73
N TYR A 193 -2.62 8.08 -6.78
CA TYR A 193 -3.83 7.27 -6.61
C TYR A 193 -3.95 6.64 -5.24
N GLY A 194 -2.84 6.30 -4.58
CA GLY A 194 -2.88 5.67 -3.29
C GLY A 194 -1.52 5.48 -2.65
N GLY A 195 -1.55 5.20 -1.36
CA GLY A 195 -0.37 4.91 -0.56
C GLY A 195 -0.64 3.90 0.55
N GLN A 196 0.39 3.13 0.87
CA GLN A 196 0.41 2.18 1.98
C GLN A 196 1.71 2.36 2.74
N ILE A 197 1.63 2.41 4.05
CA ILE A 197 2.79 2.57 4.93
C ILE A 197 2.73 1.51 6.02
N VAL A 198 3.87 0.85 6.26
CA VAL A 198 4.07 -0.09 7.36
C VAL A 198 5.35 0.30 8.07
N GLY A 199 5.30 0.46 9.38
CA GLY A 199 6.45 0.86 10.19
C GLY A 199 6.12 0.86 11.67
N TYR A 200 7.03 1.38 12.47
CA TYR A 200 6.90 1.39 13.93
C TYR A 200 6.72 2.82 14.47
N ASP A 201 7.23 3.81 13.75
CA ASP A 201 7.18 5.22 14.13
C ASP A 201 6.93 6.12 12.93
N GLY A 202 6.19 7.22 13.10
CA GLY A 202 5.94 8.27 12.12
C GLY A 202 5.11 7.83 10.89
N VAL A 203 4.37 6.73 10.97
CA VAL A 203 3.47 6.22 9.93
C VAL A 203 2.24 7.12 9.78
N ASP A 204 1.67 7.55 10.88
CA ASP A 204 0.50 8.42 10.99
C ASP A 204 0.71 9.75 10.26
N LYS A 205 1.80 10.45 10.57
CA LYS A 205 2.17 11.69 9.89
C LYS A 205 2.21 11.52 8.37
N ARG A 206 2.89 10.48 7.87
CA ARG A 206 3.13 10.29 6.43
C ARG A 206 1.90 9.81 5.68
N ILE A 207 1.04 9.00 6.30
CA ILE A 207 -0.19 8.60 5.63
C ILE A 207 -1.16 9.79 5.48
N ASP A 208 -1.17 10.72 6.44
CA ASP A 208 -1.98 11.93 6.36
C ASP A 208 -1.45 12.89 5.28
N GLU A 209 -0.12 13.02 5.11
CA GLU A 209 0.47 13.77 4.00
C GLU A 209 0.06 13.18 2.64
N LEU A 210 0.15 11.85 2.46
CA LEU A 210 -0.31 11.17 1.23
C LEU A 210 -1.82 11.37 1.01
N SER A 211 -2.61 11.25 2.06
CA SER A 211 -4.07 11.44 2.01
C SER A 211 -4.43 12.86 1.56
N LEU A 212 -3.74 13.87 2.09
CA LEU A 212 -3.94 15.26 1.72
C LEU A 212 -3.64 15.51 0.24
N VAL A 213 -2.50 15.01 -0.25
CA VAL A 213 -2.12 15.15 -1.66
C VAL A 213 -3.15 14.46 -2.56
N ILE A 214 -3.58 13.23 -2.24
CA ILE A 214 -4.60 12.52 -3.03
C ILE A 214 -5.94 13.29 -3.01
N LYS A 215 -6.37 13.78 -1.85
CA LYS A 215 -7.64 14.50 -1.69
C LYS A 215 -7.68 15.79 -2.51
N HIS A 216 -6.54 16.45 -2.70
CA HIS A 216 -6.40 17.63 -3.54
C HIS A 216 -6.01 17.32 -5.00
N GLU A 217 -6.21 16.06 -5.43
CA GLU A 217 -5.90 15.59 -6.78
C GLU A 217 -4.44 15.81 -7.19
N GLY A 218 -3.55 15.90 -6.21
CA GLY A 218 -2.13 16.15 -6.38
C GLY A 218 -1.37 14.98 -7.00
N THR A 219 -0.11 15.21 -7.22
CA THR A 219 0.81 14.38 -7.99
C THR A 219 1.99 13.91 -7.14
N ILE A 220 2.80 13.02 -7.68
CA ILE A 220 4.09 12.64 -7.06
C ILE A 220 5.04 13.84 -6.95
N TYR A 221 4.88 14.87 -7.78
CA TYR A 221 5.69 16.10 -7.72
C TYR A 221 5.33 16.96 -6.50
N ASP A 222 4.08 16.89 -6.03
CA ASP A 222 3.65 17.58 -4.82
C ASP A 222 4.22 16.91 -3.58
N LEU A 223 4.41 15.59 -3.57
CA LEU A 223 5.11 14.87 -2.49
C LEU A 223 6.54 15.39 -2.27
N MET A 224 7.21 15.81 -3.34
CA MET A 224 8.58 16.33 -3.28
C MET A 224 8.65 17.78 -2.76
N LYS A 225 7.51 18.47 -2.74
CA LYS A 225 7.39 19.88 -2.34
C LYS A 225 6.77 20.08 -0.95
N VAL A 226 6.30 19.00 -0.32
CA VAL A 226 5.80 19.10 1.05
C VAL A 226 6.90 19.63 1.95
N GLU A 227 6.62 20.72 2.65
CA GLU A 227 7.53 21.32 3.63
C GLU A 227 7.28 20.67 4.99
N GLN A 228 7.95 19.53 5.23
CA GLN A 228 7.85 18.84 6.52
C GLN A 228 8.65 19.54 7.60
N ALA A 229 8.10 19.56 8.82
CA ALA A 229 8.85 19.96 9.99
C ALA A 229 10.03 19.01 10.22
N TYR A 230 11.24 19.55 10.23
CA TYR A 230 12.47 18.78 10.37
C TYR A 230 13.28 19.18 11.60
N ALA A 231 13.58 18.18 12.39
CA ALA A 231 14.74 18.08 13.27
C ALA A 231 15.10 16.60 13.38
N PRO A 232 16.35 16.23 13.73
CA PRO A 232 16.80 14.84 13.71
C PRO A 232 15.88 13.81 14.40
N PRO A 233 15.24 14.14 15.54
CA PRO A 233 14.33 13.19 16.21
C PRO A 233 12.98 12.97 15.50
N PHE A 234 12.57 13.84 14.55
CA PHE A 234 11.23 13.84 13.97
C PHE A 234 11.18 13.42 12.52
N SER A 235 12.26 13.65 11.77
CA SER A 235 12.32 13.32 10.35
C SER A 235 13.76 13.23 9.85
N SER A 236 13.94 13.01 8.56
CA SER A 236 15.19 13.19 7.83
C SER A 236 15.10 14.43 6.96
N ALA A 237 16.24 15.04 6.61
CA ALA A 237 16.25 16.17 5.67
C ALA A 237 15.62 15.83 4.30
N LYS A 238 15.66 14.55 3.90
CA LYS A 238 14.83 13.97 2.84
C LYS A 238 13.77 13.11 3.50
N ASP A 239 12.59 13.69 3.74
CA ASP A 239 11.50 12.96 4.39
C ASP A 239 11.11 11.72 3.57
N PRO A 240 10.66 10.64 4.23
CA PRO A 240 10.13 9.44 3.60
C PRO A 240 9.13 9.67 2.45
N VAL A 241 8.25 10.64 2.57
CA VAL A 241 7.27 10.99 1.52
C VAL A 241 7.96 11.63 0.32
N ALA A 242 8.91 12.53 0.53
CA ALA A 242 9.69 13.13 -0.55
C ALA A 242 10.53 12.07 -1.29
N ILE A 243 11.14 11.10 -0.56
CA ILE A 243 11.85 9.97 -1.17
C ILE A 243 10.93 9.15 -2.07
N ALA A 244 9.69 8.87 -1.64
CA ALA A 244 8.72 8.16 -2.47
C ALA A 244 8.41 8.92 -3.77
N GLY A 245 8.27 10.25 -3.70
CA GLY A 245 8.12 11.14 -4.86
C GLY A 245 9.32 11.08 -5.81
N TYR A 246 10.55 11.21 -5.31
CA TYR A 246 11.77 11.13 -6.13
C TYR A 246 11.91 9.80 -6.87
N VAL A 247 11.59 8.68 -6.21
CA VAL A 247 11.63 7.36 -6.86
C VAL A 247 10.57 7.25 -7.94
N ALA A 248 9.36 7.75 -7.69
CA ALA A 248 8.28 7.77 -8.68
C ALA A 248 8.64 8.66 -9.89
N GLU A 249 9.23 9.84 -9.67
CA GLU A 249 9.72 10.70 -10.74
C GLU A 249 10.76 9.99 -11.62
N ASN A 250 11.71 9.28 -11.02
CA ASN A 250 12.71 8.52 -11.78
C ASN A 250 12.07 7.45 -12.68
N ILE A 251 10.95 6.87 -12.26
CA ILE A 251 10.18 5.90 -13.07
C ILE A 251 9.50 6.62 -14.24
N ILE A 252 8.79 7.73 -13.98
CA ILE A 252 8.07 8.50 -15.00
C ILE A 252 9.02 9.04 -16.08
N LEU A 253 10.17 9.56 -15.66
CA LEU A 253 11.18 10.12 -16.55
C LEU A 253 12.05 9.04 -17.25
N GLY A 254 11.75 7.75 -17.07
CA GLY A 254 12.51 6.66 -17.65
C GLY A 254 13.95 6.56 -17.15
N ARG A 255 14.28 7.23 -16.02
CA ARG A 255 15.60 7.17 -15.39
C ARG A 255 15.87 5.83 -14.72
N VAL A 256 14.82 5.02 -14.53
CA VAL A 256 14.88 3.63 -14.06
C VAL A 256 13.73 2.83 -14.65
N LYS A 257 13.99 1.58 -15.02
CA LYS A 257 12.96 0.59 -15.33
C LYS A 257 12.78 -0.30 -14.12
N PRO A 258 11.66 -0.22 -13.38
CA PRO A 258 11.43 -1.09 -12.23
C PRO A 258 11.05 -2.50 -12.69
N VAL A 259 11.51 -3.51 -11.94
CA VAL A 259 10.95 -4.86 -11.92
C VAL A 259 10.38 -5.12 -10.51
N TYR A 260 9.29 -5.84 -10.43
CA TYR A 260 8.64 -6.11 -9.16
C TYR A 260 8.86 -7.54 -8.71
N TRP A 261 8.72 -7.82 -7.42
CA TRP A 261 8.90 -9.15 -6.86
C TRP A 261 7.98 -10.22 -7.52
N ARG A 262 6.78 -9.80 -7.98
CA ARG A 262 5.86 -10.70 -8.70
C ARG A 262 6.41 -11.11 -10.06
N ASP A 263 7.03 -10.17 -10.75
CA ASP A 263 7.63 -10.43 -12.06
C ASP A 263 8.76 -11.45 -11.93
N LEU A 264 9.58 -11.34 -10.87
CA LEU A 264 10.65 -12.32 -10.59
C LEU A 264 10.14 -13.73 -10.28
N ARG A 265 8.92 -13.86 -9.76
CA ARG A 265 8.31 -15.17 -9.54
C ARG A 265 7.92 -15.87 -10.84
N ASP A 266 7.52 -15.06 -11.82
CA ASP A 266 6.95 -15.54 -13.09
C ASP A 266 8.02 -15.63 -14.22
N ILE A 267 9.26 -15.18 -13.96
CA ILE A 267 10.41 -15.24 -14.90
C ILE A 267 11.24 -16.48 -14.61
N GLU A 268 11.68 -17.18 -15.67
CA GLU A 268 12.71 -18.19 -15.53
C GLU A 268 14.07 -17.53 -15.26
N LEU A 269 14.61 -17.74 -14.07
CA LEU A 269 15.84 -17.09 -13.61
C LEU A 269 17.07 -17.36 -14.51
N LYS A 270 17.02 -18.47 -15.30
CA LYS A 270 18.09 -18.77 -16.29
C LYS A 270 18.14 -17.76 -17.45
N ASP A 271 17.03 -17.07 -17.74
CA ASP A 271 16.90 -16.14 -18.88
C ASP A 271 17.34 -14.70 -18.53
N VAL A 272 17.60 -14.44 -17.27
CA VAL A 272 18.03 -13.14 -16.76
C VAL A 272 19.32 -13.25 -15.98
N PHE A 273 20.04 -12.14 -15.83
CA PHE A 273 21.21 -12.04 -14.96
C PHE A 273 20.84 -11.25 -13.70
N LEU A 274 20.85 -11.94 -12.55
CA LEU A 274 20.54 -11.32 -11.27
C LEU A 274 21.83 -10.75 -10.68
N LEU A 275 21.92 -9.42 -10.57
CA LEU A 275 23.09 -8.71 -10.07
C LEU A 275 22.80 -8.14 -8.67
N ASP A 276 23.38 -8.79 -7.65
CA ASP A 276 23.36 -8.29 -6.27
C ASP A 276 24.53 -7.32 -6.06
N VAL A 277 24.20 -6.06 -5.81
CA VAL A 277 25.20 -4.99 -5.66
C VAL A 277 25.47 -4.62 -4.20
N ARG A 278 25.13 -5.51 -3.29
CA ARG A 278 25.48 -5.39 -1.87
C ARG A 278 26.94 -5.76 -1.61
N THR A 279 27.39 -5.51 -0.40
CA THR A 279 28.73 -5.98 0.02
C THR A 279 28.80 -7.51 0.03
N PRO A 280 30.02 -8.12 -0.04
CA PRO A 280 30.17 -9.56 0.08
C PRO A 280 29.60 -10.14 1.37
N ASP A 281 29.74 -9.41 2.49
CA ASP A 281 29.21 -9.84 3.78
C ASP A 281 27.66 -9.87 3.78
N GLU A 282 27.01 -8.84 3.18
CA GLU A 282 25.56 -8.84 3.02
C GLU A 282 25.08 -9.99 2.09
N PHE A 283 25.86 -10.30 1.06
CA PHE A 283 25.57 -11.40 0.12
C PHE A 283 25.68 -12.77 0.81
N ALA A 284 26.71 -12.96 1.64
CA ALA A 284 26.91 -14.19 2.41
C ALA A 284 25.75 -14.49 3.38
N LEU A 285 25.03 -13.46 3.86
CA LEU A 285 23.80 -13.60 4.66
C LEU A 285 22.57 -14.06 3.82
N GLY A 286 22.77 -14.40 2.56
CA GLY A 286 21.77 -14.89 1.63
C GLY A 286 21.35 -13.85 0.58
N SER A 287 21.00 -14.35 -0.61
CA SER A 287 20.61 -13.55 -1.77
C SER A 287 19.49 -14.25 -2.54
N LEU A 288 19.14 -13.74 -3.73
CA LEU A 288 18.26 -14.43 -4.66
C LEU A 288 19.00 -15.66 -5.25
N PRO A 289 18.31 -16.79 -5.44
CA PRO A 289 18.92 -17.96 -6.06
C PRO A 289 19.53 -17.63 -7.44
N GLY A 290 20.77 -18.02 -7.66
CA GLY A 290 21.47 -17.75 -8.92
C GLY A 290 21.98 -16.31 -9.11
N ALA A 291 21.88 -15.46 -8.10
CA ALA A 291 22.44 -14.12 -8.17
C ALA A 291 23.97 -14.12 -8.12
N VAL A 292 24.58 -13.23 -8.88
CA VAL A 292 26.02 -12.93 -8.86
C VAL A 292 26.24 -11.65 -8.05
N ASN A 293 27.24 -11.67 -7.17
CA ASN A 293 27.59 -10.50 -6.38
C ASN A 293 28.72 -9.71 -7.04
N ILE A 294 28.43 -8.47 -7.36
CA ILE A 294 29.43 -7.44 -7.71
C ILE A 294 29.04 -6.20 -6.92
N PRO A 295 29.78 -5.86 -5.86
CA PRO A 295 29.51 -4.66 -5.07
C PRO A 295 29.42 -3.39 -5.92
N LEU A 296 28.54 -2.47 -5.54
CA LEU A 296 28.30 -1.24 -6.31
C LEU A 296 29.59 -0.50 -6.67
N ASP A 297 30.52 -0.43 -5.75
CA ASP A 297 31.78 0.31 -5.92
C ASP A 297 32.74 -0.37 -6.91
N GLU A 298 32.61 -1.67 -7.13
CA GLU A 298 33.44 -2.48 -8.04
C GLU A 298 32.83 -2.57 -9.47
N ILE A 299 31.58 -2.18 -9.68
CA ILE A 299 30.89 -2.41 -10.97
C ILE A 299 31.66 -1.82 -12.16
N ARG A 300 32.23 -0.63 -12.02
CA ARG A 300 32.94 0.02 -13.13
C ARG A 300 34.18 -0.75 -13.56
N ASP A 301 34.89 -1.31 -12.62
CA ASP A 301 36.11 -2.06 -12.87
C ASP A 301 35.82 -3.47 -13.40
N ARG A 302 34.64 -4.01 -13.03
CA ARG A 302 34.20 -5.37 -13.35
C ARG A 302 33.11 -5.45 -14.41
N ILE A 303 32.90 -4.36 -15.14
CA ILE A 303 31.80 -4.25 -16.11
C ILE A 303 31.90 -5.28 -17.25
N ALA A 304 33.14 -5.70 -17.60
CA ALA A 304 33.41 -6.71 -18.62
C ALA A 304 32.94 -8.13 -18.21
N GLU A 305 32.68 -8.38 -16.94
CA GLU A 305 32.15 -9.65 -16.44
C GLU A 305 30.63 -9.79 -16.70
N LEU A 306 29.95 -8.69 -17.02
CA LEU A 306 28.50 -8.69 -17.18
C LEU A 306 28.07 -9.14 -18.58
N PRO A 307 27.03 -9.97 -18.70
CA PRO A 307 26.57 -10.46 -20.00
C PRO A 307 25.90 -9.35 -20.80
N SER A 308 26.24 -9.26 -22.08
CA SER A 308 25.60 -8.31 -23.02
C SER A 308 24.35 -8.85 -23.72
N ASN A 309 24.09 -10.16 -23.59
CA ASN A 309 23.05 -10.90 -24.30
C ASN A 309 21.86 -11.31 -23.44
N LYS A 310 21.79 -10.86 -22.18
CA LYS A 310 20.69 -11.14 -21.24
C LYS A 310 20.25 -9.87 -20.54
N PRO A 311 18.97 -9.74 -20.19
CA PRO A 311 18.52 -8.70 -19.28
C PRO A 311 19.21 -8.77 -17.92
N ILE A 312 19.64 -7.63 -17.39
CA ILE A 312 20.31 -7.53 -16.08
C ILE A 312 19.33 -6.95 -15.07
N TYR A 313 19.07 -7.68 -14.00
CA TYR A 313 18.20 -7.24 -12.91
C TYR A 313 19.08 -6.90 -11.70
N THR A 314 19.25 -5.60 -11.48
CA THR A 314 20.03 -5.08 -10.36
C THR A 314 19.20 -5.04 -9.10
N PHE A 315 19.78 -5.38 -7.96
CA PHE A 315 19.13 -5.21 -6.68
C PHE A 315 20.15 -5.04 -5.53
N CYS A 316 19.66 -4.46 -4.44
CA CYS A 316 20.37 -4.40 -3.17
C CYS A 316 19.37 -4.65 -2.02
N ALA A 317 19.71 -4.28 -0.80
CA ALA A 317 18.83 -4.47 0.34
C ALA A 317 17.46 -3.79 0.18
N VAL A 318 17.43 -2.51 -0.25
CA VAL A 318 16.23 -1.66 -0.27
C VAL A 318 15.95 -0.93 -1.61
N GLY A 319 16.79 -1.13 -2.64
CA GLY A 319 16.59 -0.61 -3.99
C GLY A 319 17.52 0.54 -4.41
N LEU A 320 18.09 1.34 -3.49
CA LEU A 320 18.90 2.52 -3.84
C LEU A 320 20.22 2.15 -4.56
N ARG A 321 21.04 1.28 -3.99
CA ARG A 321 22.29 0.84 -4.64
C ARG A 321 22.02 0.12 -5.96
N GLY A 322 20.90 -0.64 -6.04
CA GLY A 322 20.44 -1.25 -7.30
C GLY A 322 20.13 -0.19 -8.36
N TYR A 323 19.46 0.91 -7.98
CA TYR A 323 19.22 2.06 -8.87
C TYR A 323 20.53 2.70 -9.35
N LEU A 324 21.51 2.92 -8.48
CA LEU A 324 22.81 3.48 -8.86
C LEU A 324 23.53 2.55 -9.83
N ALA A 325 23.53 1.24 -9.57
CA ALA A 325 24.06 0.25 -10.51
C ALA A 325 23.35 0.28 -11.86
N TYR A 326 22.02 0.32 -11.89
CA TYR A 326 21.22 0.52 -13.09
C TYR A 326 21.72 1.74 -13.89
N ARG A 327 21.92 2.88 -13.23
CA ARG A 327 22.40 4.12 -13.89
C ARG A 327 23.81 3.95 -14.47
N ILE A 328 24.71 3.30 -13.76
CA ILE A 328 26.07 2.99 -14.25
C ILE A 328 25.97 2.13 -15.52
N LEU A 329 25.21 1.05 -15.48
CA LEU A 329 25.11 0.11 -16.60
C LEU A 329 24.49 0.76 -17.86
N ILE A 330 23.41 1.53 -17.71
CA ILE A 330 22.80 2.27 -18.83
C ILE A 330 23.79 3.23 -19.47
N GLN A 331 24.60 3.94 -18.67
CA GLN A 331 25.63 4.86 -19.19
C GLN A 331 26.79 4.14 -19.89
N HIS A 332 27.01 2.85 -19.60
CA HIS A 332 27.99 2.00 -20.30
C HIS A 332 27.39 1.22 -21.49
N GLY A 333 26.15 1.57 -21.89
CA GLY A 333 25.54 1.06 -23.13
C GLY A 333 24.70 -0.22 -22.96
N PHE A 334 24.50 -0.73 -21.77
CA PHE A 334 23.55 -1.83 -21.52
C PHE A 334 22.11 -1.36 -21.72
N LYS A 335 21.34 -2.07 -22.55
CA LYS A 335 19.98 -1.63 -22.96
C LYS A 335 18.87 -2.23 -22.10
N GLU A 336 19.04 -3.46 -21.65
CA GLU A 336 18.04 -4.22 -20.91
C GLU A 336 18.48 -4.38 -19.45
N VAL A 337 18.37 -3.29 -18.71
CA VAL A 337 18.65 -3.25 -17.26
C VAL A 337 17.37 -2.88 -16.53
N TYR A 338 17.14 -3.51 -15.40
CA TYR A 338 15.98 -3.31 -14.54
C TYR A 338 16.43 -3.26 -13.07
N ASN A 339 15.73 -2.48 -12.24
CA ASN A 339 16.01 -2.42 -10.81
C ASN A 339 14.85 -3.00 -10.01
N LEU A 340 15.13 -3.92 -9.10
CA LEU A 340 14.11 -4.51 -8.21
C LEU A 340 13.56 -3.47 -7.24
N SER A 341 12.29 -3.12 -7.44
CA SER A 341 11.58 -2.14 -6.63
C SER A 341 11.48 -2.57 -5.16
N GLY A 342 12.02 -1.75 -4.25
CA GLY A 342 12.11 -2.04 -2.84
C GLY A 342 13.14 -3.13 -2.46
N GLY A 343 13.93 -3.60 -3.43
CA GLY A 343 15.06 -4.50 -3.23
C GLY A 343 14.71 -5.84 -2.58
N LEU A 344 15.75 -6.49 -2.03
CA LEU A 344 15.64 -7.81 -1.40
C LEU A 344 14.71 -7.82 -0.18
N LYS A 345 14.59 -6.70 0.54
CA LYS A 345 13.67 -6.56 1.69
C LYS A 345 12.22 -6.76 1.27
N THR A 346 11.79 -6.11 0.19
CA THR A 346 10.42 -6.28 -0.35
C THR A 346 10.21 -7.70 -0.87
N TYR A 347 11.18 -8.24 -1.61
CA TYR A 347 11.10 -9.59 -2.15
C TYR A 347 10.94 -10.63 -1.04
N ARG A 348 11.82 -10.63 -0.03
CA ARG A 348 11.76 -11.55 1.11
C ARG A 348 10.45 -11.44 1.88
N ALA A 349 10.00 -10.21 2.16
CA ALA A 349 8.74 -10.00 2.87
C ALA A 349 7.51 -10.50 2.08
N ALA A 350 7.58 -10.49 0.76
CA ALA A 350 6.48 -10.90 -0.11
C ALA A 350 6.47 -12.40 -0.46
N THR A 351 7.61 -13.07 -0.35
CA THR A 351 7.81 -14.48 -0.72
C THR A 351 8.10 -15.40 0.46
N ALA A 352 8.23 -14.85 1.67
CA ALA A 352 8.42 -15.67 2.87
C ALA A 352 7.24 -16.64 3.05
N PRO A 353 7.49 -17.89 3.43
CA PRO A 353 6.44 -18.84 3.76
C PRO A 353 5.57 -18.30 4.91
N ILE A 354 4.27 -18.53 4.82
CA ILE A 354 3.25 -18.15 5.81
C ILE A 354 2.56 -19.43 6.29
#